data_11667f19f485abcc6e2d1342e85a1939
#
_entry.id   11667f19f485abcc6e2d1342e85a1939
#
_cell.length_a   1.000
_cell.length_b   1.000
_cell.length_c   1.000
_cell.angle_alpha   90.00
_cell.angle_beta   90.00
_cell.angle_gamma   90.00
#
_symmetry.space_group_name_H-M   'P 1'
#
loop_
_entity.id
_entity.type
_entity.pdbx_description
1 polymer ?
#
loop_
_entity_poly.entity_id
_entity_poly.type
_entity_poly.pdbx_seq_one_letter_code
_entity_poly.pdbx_strand_id
1 'polypeptide(L)'
;MKKLLIAGVALALITGCNMKNPLLVESTAPFGAPQFDKIENEHYLPAFETAIAEAKAEIDAIIANEEEPTFENTIEAMEYAGETFGNVASIFYNLMEANTNDQ
;
A
#
# COMPACT_ATOMS: atom_id res chain seq x y z
N MET A 1 0.06 11.14 59.25
CA MET A 1 -0.66 11.71 58.11
C MET A 1 0.06 11.28 56.81
N LYS A 2 -0.49 10.31 56.12
CA LYS A 2 0.10 9.81 54.87
C LYS A 2 -0.47 10.64 53.72
N LYS A 3 0.37 11.47 53.09
CA LYS A 3 0.00 12.18 51.87
C LYS A 3 0.10 11.22 50.71
N LEU A 4 -1.04 10.81 50.16
CA LEU A 4 -1.15 9.99 48.93
C LEU A 4 -0.92 10.92 47.75
N LEU A 5 0.26 10.85 47.13
CA LEU A 5 0.56 11.48 45.85
C LEU A 5 -0.03 10.60 44.75
N ILE A 6 -1.16 10.99 44.20
CA ILE A 6 -1.71 10.40 43.00
C ILE A 6 -0.96 11.01 41.80
N ALA A 7 0.05 10.26 41.33
CA ALA A 7 0.68 10.57 40.04
C ALA A 7 -0.29 10.20 38.91
N GLY A 8 -0.97 11.19 38.38
CA GLY A 8 -1.78 11.04 37.17
C GLY A 8 -0.91 10.75 35.95
N VAL A 9 -0.88 9.51 35.51
CA VAL A 9 -0.30 9.13 34.22
C VAL A 9 -1.25 9.63 33.15
N ALA A 10 -0.95 10.77 32.54
CA ALA A 10 -1.61 11.23 31.33
C ALA A 10 -1.17 10.30 30.20
N LEU A 11 -1.98 9.29 29.91
CA LEU A 11 -1.85 8.46 28.72
C LEU A 11 -2.26 9.32 27.52
N ALA A 12 -1.29 9.95 26.89
CA ALA A 12 -1.48 10.62 25.63
C ALA A 12 -1.85 9.57 24.58
N LEU A 13 -3.15 9.43 24.31
CA LEU A 13 -3.66 8.71 23.15
C LEU A 13 -3.21 9.48 21.91
N ILE A 14 -2.07 9.11 21.36
CA ILE A 14 -1.67 9.48 20.01
C ILE A 14 -2.58 8.70 19.08
N THR A 15 -3.79 9.19 18.87
CA THR A 15 -4.59 8.80 17.73
C THR A 15 -3.92 9.42 16.50
N GLY A 16 -2.86 8.79 16.03
CA GLY A 16 -2.38 9.04 14.69
C GLY A 16 -3.54 8.75 13.76
N CYS A 17 -4.06 9.75 13.09
CA CYS A 17 -4.90 9.56 11.91
C CYS A 17 -4.07 8.73 10.94
N ASN A 18 -4.32 7.43 10.94
CA ASN A 18 -3.77 6.53 9.95
C ASN A 18 -4.55 6.79 8.65
N MET A 19 -4.24 7.91 8.01
CA MET A 19 -4.76 8.19 6.68
C MET A 19 -4.14 7.14 5.77
N LYS A 20 -4.98 6.21 5.31
CA LYS A 20 -4.56 5.17 4.37
C LYS A 20 -3.99 5.86 3.13
N ASN A 21 -2.83 5.42 2.70
CA ASN A 21 -2.20 5.92 1.49
C ASN A 21 -3.17 5.76 0.30
N PRO A 22 -3.53 6.85 -0.41
CA PRO A 22 -4.52 6.79 -1.49
C PRO A 22 -4.10 5.90 -2.66
N LEU A 23 -2.81 5.60 -2.80
CA LEU A 23 -2.29 4.67 -3.81
C LEU A 23 -2.48 3.19 -3.45
N LEU A 24 -2.79 2.88 -2.18
CA LEU A 24 -2.93 1.52 -1.65
C LEU A 24 -4.38 1.16 -1.29
N VAL A 25 -5.32 2.02 -1.63
CA VAL A 25 -6.75 1.77 -1.39
C VAL A 25 -7.51 1.82 -2.70
N GLU A 26 -8.55 0.99 -2.79
CA GLU A 26 -9.44 1.01 -3.93
C GLU A 26 -10.09 2.38 -4.07
N SER A 27 -10.08 2.92 -5.29
CA SER A 27 -10.69 4.21 -5.57
C SER A 27 -12.22 4.11 -5.50
N THR A 28 -12.83 5.06 -4.82
CA THR A 28 -14.30 5.24 -4.77
C THR A 28 -14.82 6.16 -5.86
N ALA A 29 -13.95 6.67 -6.73
CA ALA A 29 -14.33 7.50 -7.86
C ALA A 29 -15.06 6.69 -8.94
N PRO A 30 -15.88 7.31 -9.79
CA PRO A 30 -16.51 6.63 -10.90
C PRO A 30 -15.48 5.88 -11.77
N PHE A 31 -15.84 4.65 -12.16
CA PHE A 31 -14.99 3.74 -12.94
C PHE A 31 -13.66 3.34 -12.29
N GLY A 32 -13.52 3.52 -10.96
CA GLY A 32 -12.29 3.23 -10.26
C GLY A 32 -11.13 4.19 -10.61
N ALA A 33 -11.45 5.36 -11.18
CA ALA A 33 -10.43 6.34 -11.58
C ALA A 33 -9.57 6.76 -10.38
N PRO A 34 -8.24 6.91 -10.54
CA PRO A 34 -7.38 7.39 -9.47
C PRO A 34 -7.82 8.76 -8.97
N GLN A 35 -7.80 8.96 -7.66
CA GLN A 35 -8.14 10.25 -7.05
C GLN A 35 -6.89 11.14 -7.00
N PHE A 36 -6.50 11.68 -8.16
CA PHE A 36 -5.28 12.47 -8.31
C PHE A 36 -5.19 13.69 -7.38
N ASP A 37 -6.33 14.25 -7.00
CA ASP A 37 -6.47 15.36 -6.04
C ASP A 37 -6.06 14.99 -4.61
N LYS A 38 -5.93 13.71 -4.30
CA LYS A 38 -5.52 13.20 -2.98
C LYS A 38 -4.11 12.62 -2.94
N ILE A 39 -3.45 12.54 -4.10
CA ILE A 39 -2.11 11.95 -4.21
C ILE A 39 -1.07 13.06 -4.06
N GLU A 40 -0.19 12.90 -3.07
CA GLU A 40 0.94 13.77 -2.79
C GLU A 40 2.25 13.00 -3.05
N ASN A 41 3.37 13.73 -3.26
CA ASN A 41 4.67 13.10 -3.51
C ASN A 41 5.10 12.13 -2.41
N GLU A 42 4.78 12.44 -1.16
CA GLU A 42 5.09 11.61 0.02
C GLU A 42 4.40 10.26 0.03
N HIS A 43 3.35 10.09 -0.78
CA HIS A 43 2.62 8.83 -0.87
C HIS A 43 3.35 7.78 -1.72
N TYR A 44 4.19 8.19 -2.68
CA TYR A 44 4.78 7.27 -3.65
C TYR A 44 5.75 6.27 -3.02
N LEU A 45 6.77 6.74 -2.29
CA LEU A 45 7.78 5.84 -1.75
C LEU A 45 7.19 4.76 -0.82
N PRO A 46 6.35 5.10 0.18
CA PRO A 46 5.71 4.07 1.01
C PRO A 46 4.77 3.14 0.23
N ALA A 47 4.11 3.64 -0.82
CA ALA A 47 3.26 2.80 -1.67
C ALA A 47 4.08 1.79 -2.48
N PHE A 48 5.19 2.21 -3.06
CA PHE A 48 6.10 1.31 -3.77
C PHE A 48 6.72 0.26 -2.85
N GLU A 49 7.19 0.66 -1.66
CA GLU A 49 7.73 -0.28 -0.67
C GLU A 49 6.72 -1.35 -0.28
N THR A 50 5.48 -0.96 -0.02
CA THR A 50 4.39 -1.88 0.31
C THR A 50 4.08 -2.79 -0.87
N ALA A 51 3.89 -2.23 -2.06
CA ALA A 51 3.53 -2.97 -3.26
C ALA A 51 4.61 -3.98 -3.70
N ILE A 52 5.87 -3.62 -3.55
CA ILE A 52 7.01 -4.54 -3.81
C ILE A 52 7.02 -5.68 -2.80
N ALA A 53 6.77 -5.40 -1.52
CA ALA A 53 6.71 -6.42 -0.47
C ALA A 53 5.55 -7.40 -0.71
N GLU A 54 4.38 -6.89 -1.11
CA GLU A 54 3.21 -7.70 -1.48
C GLU A 54 3.51 -8.58 -2.70
N ALA A 55 4.00 -8.00 -3.79
CA ALA A 55 4.35 -8.74 -5.00
C ALA A 55 5.36 -9.86 -4.73
N LYS A 56 6.38 -9.57 -3.89
CA LYS A 56 7.35 -10.59 -3.47
C LYS A 56 6.69 -11.71 -2.70
N ALA A 57 5.79 -11.41 -1.75
CA ALA A 57 5.09 -12.41 -0.96
C ALA A 57 4.17 -13.28 -1.85
N GLU A 58 3.53 -12.72 -2.85
CA GLU A 58 2.70 -13.44 -3.81
C GLU A 58 3.53 -14.43 -4.66
N ILE A 59 4.69 -14.00 -5.15
CA ILE A 59 5.63 -14.90 -5.86
C ILE A 59 6.18 -15.97 -4.94
N ASP A 60 6.57 -15.63 -3.72
CA ASP A 60 7.05 -16.59 -2.73
C ASP A 60 5.97 -17.65 -2.41
N ALA A 61 4.68 -17.27 -2.39
CA ALA A 61 3.56 -18.19 -2.20
C ALA A 61 3.39 -19.16 -3.39
N ILE A 62 3.57 -18.69 -4.63
CA ILE A 62 3.55 -19.55 -5.82
C ILE A 62 4.70 -20.58 -5.75
N ILE A 63 5.90 -20.14 -5.38
CA ILE A 63 7.08 -21.01 -5.26
C ILE A 63 6.89 -22.05 -4.14
N ALA A 64 6.26 -21.67 -3.05
CA ALA A 64 6.03 -22.53 -1.88
C ALA A 64 4.86 -23.51 -2.06
N ASN A 65 4.10 -23.42 -3.15
CA ASN A 65 2.99 -24.32 -3.40
C ASN A 65 3.53 -25.73 -3.73
N GLU A 66 3.14 -26.71 -2.89
CA GLU A 66 3.56 -28.10 -3.02
C GLU A 66 2.63 -28.95 -3.93
N GLU A 67 1.53 -28.34 -4.42
CA GLU A 67 0.64 -29.01 -5.36
C GLU A 67 1.26 -29.17 -6.74
N GLU A 68 0.79 -30.16 -7.51
CA GLU A 68 1.21 -30.31 -8.90
C GLU A 68 0.95 -29.02 -9.69
N PRO A 69 1.92 -28.54 -10.47
CA PRO A 69 1.74 -27.31 -11.25
C PRO A 69 0.61 -27.42 -12.25
N THR A 70 -0.30 -26.46 -12.19
CA THR A 70 -1.40 -26.29 -13.15
C THR A 70 -1.30 -24.94 -13.80
N PHE A 71 -2.11 -24.69 -14.83
CA PHE A 71 -2.21 -23.37 -15.44
C PHE A 71 -2.66 -22.34 -14.38
N GLU A 72 -3.67 -22.68 -13.60
CA GLU A 72 -4.29 -21.81 -12.60
C GLU A 72 -3.34 -21.50 -11.44
N ASN A 73 -2.70 -22.50 -10.84
CA ASN A 73 -1.85 -22.27 -9.66
C ASN A 73 -0.45 -21.75 -9.99
N THR A 74 -0.10 -21.68 -11.27
CA THR A 74 1.23 -21.23 -11.71
C THR A 74 1.13 -20.04 -12.66
N ILE A 75 0.52 -20.19 -13.83
CA ILE A 75 0.51 -19.16 -14.87
C ILE A 75 -0.48 -18.04 -14.50
N GLU A 76 -1.72 -18.39 -14.17
CA GLU A 76 -2.74 -17.44 -13.76
C GLU A 76 -2.35 -16.73 -12.45
N ALA A 77 -1.82 -17.48 -11.49
CA ALA A 77 -1.32 -16.91 -10.24
C ALA A 77 -0.17 -15.89 -10.46
N MET A 78 0.72 -16.13 -11.42
CA MET A 78 1.76 -15.18 -11.80
C MET A 78 1.23 -13.94 -12.49
N GLU A 79 0.14 -14.05 -13.28
CA GLU A 79 -0.48 -12.92 -13.95
C GLU A 79 -1.08 -11.92 -12.95
N TYR A 80 -1.65 -12.43 -11.84
CA TYR A 80 -2.21 -11.59 -10.79
C TYR A 80 -1.17 -11.09 -9.77
N ALA A 81 0.00 -11.73 -9.70
CA ALA A 81 1.05 -11.31 -8.78
C ALA A 81 1.57 -9.91 -9.15
N GLY A 82 1.65 -9.01 -8.16
CA GLY A 82 2.10 -7.65 -8.35
C GLY A 82 1.06 -6.68 -8.89
N GLU A 83 -0.22 -6.98 -8.82
CA GLU A 83 -1.29 -6.07 -9.26
C GLU A 83 -1.20 -4.71 -8.54
N THR A 84 -0.99 -4.70 -7.22
CA THR A 84 -0.80 -3.47 -6.45
C THR A 84 0.39 -2.66 -6.97
N PHE A 85 1.50 -3.32 -7.27
CA PHE A 85 2.69 -2.68 -7.85
C PHE A 85 2.38 -2.07 -9.23
N GLY A 86 1.70 -2.82 -10.09
CA GLY A 86 1.29 -2.34 -11.42
C GLY A 86 0.42 -1.09 -11.33
N ASN A 87 -0.54 -1.07 -10.41
CA ASN A 87 -1.43 0.07 -10.18
C ASN A 87 -0.67 1.30 -9.68
N VAL A 88 0.18 1.17 -8.67
CA VAL A 88 1.02 2.25 -8.15
C VAL A 88 1.94 2.80 -9.24
N ALA A 89 2.61 1.92 -9.98
CA ALA A 89 3.51 2.30 -11.07
C ALA A 89 2.77 3.05 -12.19
N SER A 90 1.59 2.58 -12.59
CA SER A 90 0.79 3.23 -13.64
C SER A 90 0.40 4.66 -13.27
N ILE A 91 -0.02 4.88 -12.02
CA ILE A 91 -0.37 6.21 -11.53
C ILE A 91 0.87 7.10 -11.47
N PHE A 92 1.98 6.58 -10.93
CA PHE A 92 3.24 7.30 -10.84
C PHE A 92 3.75 7.77 -12.19
N TYR A 93 3.86 6.87 -13.17
CA TYR A 93 4.35 7.22 -14.50
C TYR A 93 3.41 8.18 -15.23
N ASN A 94 2.10 8.05 -15.05
CA ASN A 94 1.13 8.98 -15.61
C ASN A 94 1.35 10.42 -15.11
N LEU A 95 1.52 10.58 -13.80
CA LEU A 95 1.79 11.90 -13.21
C LEU A 95 3.21 12.41 -13.50
N MET A 96 4.19 11.54 -13.57
CA MET A 96 5.55 11.89 -13.96
C MET A 96 5.60 12.50 -15.36
N GLU A 97 4.83 11.95 -16.32
CA GLU A 97 4.78 12.46 -17.68
C GLU A 97 3.93 13.73 -17.81
N ALA A 98 2.84 13.85 -17.04
CA ALA A 98 1.89 14.95 -17.14
C ALA A 98 2.19 16.13 -16.21
N ASN A 99 2.77 15.89 -15.06
CA ASN A 99 2.99 16.89 -14.01
C ASN A 99 4.25 16.57 -13.19
N THR A 100 5.39 16.47 -13.87
CA THR A 100 6.67 16.18 -13.22
C THR A 100 7.15 17.32 -12.30
N ASN A 101 7.93 16.96 -11.30
CA ASN A 101 8.60 17.88 -10.39
C ASN A 101 10.00 17.33 -10.01
N ASP A 102 10.76 18.08 -9.19
CA ASP A 102 12.15 17.76 -8.87
C ASP A 102 12.32 16.72 -7.72
N GLN A 103 11.24 16.15 -7.20
CA GLN A 103 11.25 15.14 -6.12
C GLN A 103 11.26 13.71 -6.63
#